data_420f36091438ef0035fbd9e92ec96cf6
#
_entry.id   420f36091438ef0035fbd9e92ec96cf6
#
_cell.length_a   1.000
_cell.length_b   1.000
_cell.length_c   1.000
_cell.angle_alpha   90.00
_cell.angle_beta   90.00
_cell.angle_gamma   90.00
#
_symmetry.space_group_name_H-M   'P 1'
#
loop_
_entity.id
_entity.type
_entity.pdbx_description
1 polymer ?
#
loop_
_entity_poly.entity_id
_entity_poly.type
_entity_poly.pdbx_seq_one_letter_code
_entity_poly.pdbx_strand_id
1 'polypeptide(L)'
;RLALKIHSCSLKNQDALIMKILVTGAAGFIGFHTSRRLLESGHEVIGLDNINDYYDVSLKNDRLKILQEHNNFTFYKNNLEDKEGVDQVFKERSPHRVIHLAAQAGVRYSIQHPEVYVQSNIVGTFNILEACRHNKVEHLVYASTSSAYGLNTKYPFSVEDGVSHPVSFY
;
A
#
# COMPACT_ATOMS: atom_id res chain seq x y z
N ARG A 1 -38.22 -30.85 5.38
CA ARG A 1 -37.83 -29.48 5.74
C ARG A 1 -36.66 -29.56 6.70
N LEU A 2 -35.41 -29.43 6.15
CA LEU A 2 -34.21 -29.25 6.95
C LEU A 2 -34.10 -27.76 7.28
N ALA A 3 -34.20 -27.40 8.55
CA ALA A 3 -33.92 -26.07 9.05
C ALA A 3 -32.40 -25.95 9.25
N LEU A 4 -31.74 -25.17 8.37
CA LEU A 4 -30.34 -24.73 8.61
C LEU A 4 -30.36 -23.74 9.80
N LYS A 5 -29.87 -24.16 10.95
CA LYS A 5 -29.50 -23.28 12.04
C LYS A 5 -28.23 -22.54 11.66
N ILE A 6 -28.37 -21.30 11.20
CA ILE A 6 -27.24 -20.38 11.09
C ILE A 6 -26.86 -20.00 12.51
N HIS A 7 -25.76 -20.58 13.01
CA HIS A 7 -25.13 -20.09 14.23
C HIS A 7 -24.52 -18.73 13.92
N SER A 8 -25.14 -17.67 14.42
CA SER A 8 -24.50 -16.37 14.51
C SER A 8 -23.27 -16.53 15.38
N CYS A 9 -22.10 -16.60 14.76
CA CYS A 9 -20.83 -16.49 15.46
C CYS A 9 -20.73 -15.05 15.96
N SER A 10 -21.20 -14.84 17.20
CA SER A 10 -20.90 -13.64 17.96
C SER A 10 -19.39 -13.62 18.16
N LEU A 11 -18.68 -12.85 17.34
CA LEU A 11 -17.29 -12.45 17.60
C LEU A 11 -17.33 -11.61 18.89
N LYS A 12 -17.21 -12.28 20.02
CA LYS A 12 -16.91 -11.63 21.29
C LYS A 12 -15.63 -10.83 21.08
N ASN A 13 -15.68 -9.54 21.42
CA ASN A 13 -14.54 -8.65 21.55
C ASN A 13 -13.33 -9.39 22.14
N GLN A 14 -12.45 -9.90 21.30
CA GLN A 14 -11.05 -10.00 21.65
C GLN A 14 -10.58 -8.54 21.59
N ASP A 15 -9.96 -8.05 22.65
CA ASP A 15 -9.26 -6.77 22.67
C ASP A 15 -8.33 -6.74 21.45
N ALA A 16 -8.82 -6.18 20.34
CA ALA A 16 -8.06 -6.14 19.11
C ALA A 16 -6.86 -5.24 19.38
N LEU A 17 -5.68 -5.84 19.41
CA LEU A 17 -4.43 -5.13 19.64
C LEU A 17 -4.36 -3.95 18.65
N ILE A 18 -4.37 -2.73 19.19
CA ILE A 18 -4.23 -1.52 18.37
C ILE A 18 -2.83 -1.54 17.75
N MET A 19 -2.79 -1.53 16.44
CA MET A 19 -1.55 -1.59 15.68
C MET A 19 -1.24 -0.26 15.01
N LYS A 20 0.04 0.06 14.89
CA LYS A 20 0.55 1.13 14.05
C LYS A 20 0.84 0.57 12.66
N ILE A 21 0.12 1.06 11.64
CA ILE A 21 0.21 0.53 10.29
C ILE A 21 0.60 1.66 9.35
N LEU A 22 1.75 1.51 8.69
CA LEU A 22 2.16 2.41 7.61
C LEU A 22 1.48 1.97 6.31
N VAL A 23 0.78 2.90 5.67
CA VAL A 23 0.21 2.72 4.33
C VAL A 23 0.87 3.68 3.37
N THR A 24 1.66 3.18 2.43
CA THR A 24 2.21 4.01 1.35
C THR A 24 1.20 4.12 0.21
N GLY A 25 1.19 5.24 -0.49
CA GLY A 25 0.15 5.53 -1.48
C GLY A 25 -1.21 5.84 -0.85
N ALA A 26 -1.20 6.40 0.37
CA ALA A 26 -2.39 6.62 1.19
C ALA A 26 -3.43 7.56 0.55
N ALA A 27 -3.01 8.49 -0.31
CA ALA A 27 -3.91 9.38 -1.06
C ALA A 27 -4.41 8.77 -2.37
N GLY A 28 -3.87 7.62 -2.78
CA GLY A 28 -4.33 6.84 -3.94
C GLY A 28 -5.69 6.18 -3.69
N PHE A 29 -6.27 5.58 -4.74
CA PHE A 29 -7.60 4.94 -4.62
C PHE A 29 -7.60 3.80 -3.60
N ILE A 30 -6.71 2.80 -3.78
CA ILE A 30 -6.66 1.64 -2.87
C ILE A 30 -6.18 2.07 -1.49
N GLY A 31 -5.12 2.90 -1.42
CA GLY A 31 -4.54 3.37 -0.16
C GLY A 31 -5.53 4.12 0.72
N PHE A 32 -6.34 5.00 0.13
CA PHE A 32 -7.40 5.71 0.84
C PHE A 32 -8.42 4.76 1.48
N HIS A 33 -8.98 3.83 0.70
CA HIS A 33 -9.99 2.90 1.22
C HIS A 33 -9.41 1.95 2.27
N THR A 34 -8.17 1.50 2.08
CA THR A 34 -7.44 0.68 3.06
C THR A 34 -7.22 1.44 4.35
N SER A 35 -6.69 2.67 4.27
CA SER A 35 -6.44 3.53 5.43
C SER A 35 -7.72 3.80 6.21
N ARG A 36 -8.80 4.19 5.52
CA ARG A 36 -10.09 4.43 6.15
C ARG A 36 -10.60 3.20 6.89
N ARG A 37 -10.55 2.02 6.27
CA ARG A 37 -10.99 0.77 6.90
C ARG A 37 -10.19 0.43 8.15
N LEU A 38 -8.88 0.65 8.12
CA LEU A 38 -8.01 0.43 9.29
C LEU A 38 -8.33 1.39 10.43
N LEU A 39 -8.56 2.67 10.13
CA LEU A 39 -8.96 3.71 11.10
C LEU A 39 -10.31 3.37 11.74
N GLU A 40 -11.31 3.00 10.94
CA GLU A 40 -12.63 2.53 11.41
C GLU A 40 -12.54 1.28 12.29
N SER A 41 -11.49 0.47 12.12
CA SER A 41 -11.20 -0.71 12.94
C SER A 41 -10.38 -0.38 14.20
N GLY A 42 -10.09 0.90 14.48
CA GLY A 42 -9.41 1.38 15.68
C GLY A 42 -7.87 1.34 15.61
N HIS A 43 -7.27 1.03 14.48
CA HIS A 43 -5.81 1.06 14.31
C HIS A 43 -5.28 2.49 14.14
N GLU A 44 -4.01 2.71 14.50
CA GLU A 44 -3.27 3.93 14.16
C GLU A 44 -2.73 3.77 12.73
N VAL A 45 -3.01 4.73 11.85
CA VAL A 45 -2.56 4.70 10.44
C VAL A 45 -1.59 5.84 10.17
N ILE A 46 -0.44 5.48 9.62
CA ILE A 46 0.57 6.39 9.12
C ILE A 46 0.46 6.39 7.60
N GLY A 47 -0.05 7.46 7.01
CA GLY A 47 -0.14 7.60 5.56
C GLY A 47 1.14 8.23 4.98
N LEU A 48 1.68 7.66 3.92
CA LEU A 48 2.79 8.23 3.15
C LEU A 48 2.38 8.31 1.68
N ASP A 49 2.51 9.50 1.07
CA ASP A 49 2.23 9.74 -0.35
C ASP A 49 3.00 10.98 -0.80
N ASN A 50 3.42 11.04 -2.04
CA ASN A 50 4.11 12.22 -2.58
C ASN A 50 3.15 13.26 -3.19
N ILE A 51 1.88 12.90 -3.37
CA ILE A 51 0.84 13.75 -4.00
C ILE A 51 1.28 14.23 -5.39
N ASN A 52 1.88 13.33 -6.18
CA ASN A 52 2.25 13.65 -7.56
C ASN A 52 1.00 13.94 -8.42
N ASP A 53 1.24 14.59 -9.54
CA ASP A 53 0.22 15.07 -10.48
C ASP A 53 -0.12 14.07 -11.61
N TYR A 54 0.36 12.82 -11.50
CA TYR A 54 0.02 11.77 -12.48
C TYR A 54 -1.50 11.51 -12.56
N TYR A 55 -2.18 11.63 -11.41
CA TYR A 55 -3.64 11.73 -11.32
C TYR A 55 -4.03 13.06 -10.71
N ASP A 56 -5.30 13.41 -10.82
CA ASP A 56 -5.84 14.67 -10.29
C ASP A 56 -5.48 14.85 -8.80
N VAL A 57 -4.69 15.90 -8.54
CA VAL A 57 -4.21 16.25 -7.20
C VAL A 57 -5.36 16.67 -6.28
N SER A 58 -6.43 17.27 -6.82
CA SER A 58 -7.59 17.67 -6.01
C SER A 58 -8.26 16.44 -5.39
N LEU A 59 -8.40 15.36 -6.15
CA LEU A 59 -8.97 14.11 -5.67
C LEU A 59 -8.11 13.47 -4.56
N LYS A 60 -6.76 13.55 -4.67
CA LYS A 60 -5.85 13.08 -3.63
C LYS A 60 -6.02 13.91 -2.34
N ASN A 61 -6.11 15.22 -2.48
CA ASN A 61 -6.29 16.13 -1.34
C ASN A 61 -7.64 15.92 -0.64
N ASP A 62 -8.71 15.68 -1.38
CA ASP A 62 -10.03 15.44 -0.79
C ASP A 62 -10.06 14.11 -0.01
N ARG A 63 -9.41 13.07 -0.52
CA ARG A 63 -9.20 11.81 0.22
C ARG A 63 -8.42 12.03 1.51
N LEU A 64 -7.35 12.83 1.46
CA LEU A 64 -6.56 13.14 2.65
C LEU A 64 -7.35 13.92 3.69
N LYS A 65 -8.18 14.88 3.29
CA LYS A 65 -9.06 15.62 4.22
C LYS A 65 -9.94 14.65 5.02
N ILE A 66 -10.56 13.68 4.35
CA ILE A 66 -11.39 12.67 5.02
C ILE A 66 -10.57 11.82 6.00
N LEU A 67 -9.37 11.38 5.62
CA LEU A 67 -8.51 10.61 6.52
C LEU A 67 -8.04 11.43 7.73
N GLN A 68 -7.76 12.71 7.54
CA GLN A 68 -7.29 13.64 8.57
C GLN A 68 -8.38 14.02 9.60
N GLU A 69 -9.66 13.70 9.36
CA GLU A 69 -10.72 13.81 10.35
C GLU A 69 -10.57 12.78 11.49
N HIS A 70 -9.78 11.73 11.27
CA HIS A 70 -9.50 10.71 12.29
C HIS A 70 -8.28 11.10 13.14
N ASN A 71 -8.44 11.16 14.47
CA ASN A 71 -7.37 11.51 15.42
C ASN A 71 -6.19 10.51 15.42
N ASN A 72 -6.42 9.27 14.95
CA ASN A 72 -5.44 8.20 14.83
C ASN A 72 -4.80 8.09 13.44
N PHE A 73 -4.92 9.15 12.62
CA PHE A 73 -4.25 9.27 11.32
C PHE A 73 -3.15 10.32 11.36
N THR A 74 -1.99 9.96 10.82
CA THR A 74 -0.89 10.91 10.58
C THR A 74 -0.43 10.80 9.14
N PHE A 75 -0.17 11.93 8.48
CA PHE A 75 0.25 11.97 7.09
C PHE A 75 1.67 12.51 6.92
N TYR A 76 2.45 11.85 6.07
CA TYR A 76 3.76 12.27 5.62
C TYR A 76 3.76 12.44 4.11
N LYS A 77 4.07 13.66 3.64
CA LYS A 77 4.29 13.91 2.22
C LYS A 77 5.76 13.66 1.90
N ASN A 78 6.05 12.52 1.26
CA ASN A 78 7.41 12.15 0.90
C ASN A 78 7.44 11.26 -0.34
N ASN A 79 8.54 11.32 -1.09
CA ASN A 79 8.84 10.40 -2.17
C ASN A 79 9.44 9.10 -1.60
N LEU A 80 9.16 7.96 -2.23
CA LEU A 80 9.73 6.67 -1.81
C LEU A 80 11.24 6.57 -2.07
N GLU A 81 11.73 7.21 -3.12
CA GLU A 81 13.14 7.28 -3.47
C GLU A 81 13.97 8.14 -2.51
N ASP A 82 13.34 9.02 -1.74
CA ASP A 82 13.99 9.75 -0.65
C ASP A 82 14.18 8.84 0.56
N LYS A 83 15.33 8.19 0.59
CA LYS A 83 15.69 7.24 1.64
C LYS A 83 15.67 7.87 3.03
N GLU A 84 16.19 9.09 3.17
CA GLU A 84 16.29 9.77 4.46
C GLU A 84 14.91 10.09 5.03
N GLY A 85 14.00 10.60 4.19
CA GLY A 85 12.62 10.86 4.56
C GLY A 85 11.86 9.59 4.93
N VAL A 86 12.05 8.49 4.19
CA VAL A 86 11.48 7.18 4.54
C VAL A 86 12.01 6.71 5.90
N ASP A 87 13.33 6.71 6.09
CA ASP A 87 13.97 6.28 7.36
C ASP A 87 13.48 7.13 8.55
N GLN A 88 13.26 8.44 8.36
CA GLN A 88 12.73 9.32 9.38
C GLN A 88 11.32 8.91 9.81
N VAL A 89 10.41 8.62 8.87
CA VAL A 89 9.05 8.17 9.18
C VAL A 89 9.07 6.89 10.02
N PHE A 90 9.92 5.92 9.66
CA PHE A 90 10.02 4.67 10.42
C PHE A 90 10.59 4.88 11.83
N LYS A 91 11.60 5.74 11.99
CA LYS A 91 12.19 6.07 13.30
C LYS A 91 11.20 6.79 14.21
N GLU A 92 10.46 7.76 13.67
CA GLU A 92 9.51 8.56 14.45
C GLU A 92 8.27 7.76 14.86
N ARG A 93 7.77 6.88 13.98
CA ARG A 93 6.48 6.22 14.16
C ARG A 93 6.57 4.77 14.59
N SER A 94 7.67 4.09 14.29
CA SER A 94 7.89 2.68 14.62
C SER A 94 6.69 1.81 14.20
N PRO A 95 6.34 1.72 12.91
CA PRO A 95 5.18 0.95 12.46
C PRO A 95 5.39 -0.54 12.75
N HIS A 96 4.34 -1.20 13.26
CA HIS A 96 4.33 -2.64 13.47
C HIS A 96 4.18 -3.39 12.13
N ARG A 97 3.34 -2.85 11.25
CA ARG A 97 3.05 -3.44 9.93
C ARG A 97 3.10 -2.38 8.83
N VAL A 98 3.39 -2.83 7.62
CA VAL A 98 3.45 -1.97 6.44
C VAL A 98 2.56 -2.55 5.34
N ILE A 99 1.75 -1.67 4.72
CA ILE A 99 0.99 -1.96 3.51
C ILE A 99 1.53 -1.03 2.42
N HIS A 100 2.35 -1.61 1.53
CA HIS A 100 3.05 -0.86 0.49
C HIS A 100 2.26 -0.89 -0.81
N LEU A 101 1.57 0.22 -1.11
CA LEU A 101 0.71 0.39 -2.29
C LEU A 101 1.20 1.50 -3.22
N ALA A 102 2.14 2.34 -2.76
CA ALA A 102 2.68 3.41 -3.58
C ALA A 102 3.56 2.83 -4.70
N ALA A 103 3.20 3.18 -5.91
CA ALA A 103 3.95 2.85 -7.12
C ALA A 103 3.55 3.79 -8.25
N GLN A 104 4.44 3.97 -9.22
CA GLN A 104 4.04 4.53 -10.50
C GLN A 104 3.33 3.44 -11.29
N ALA A 105 2.06 3.66 -11.63
CA ALA A 105 1.23 2.75 -12.40
C ALA A 105 1.19 3.15 -13.89
N GLY A 106 0.77 2.22 -14.76
CA GLY A 106 0.49 2.50 -16.16
C GLY A 106 1.52 1.93 -17.14
N VAL A 107 1.15 0.82 -17.83
CA VAL A 107 2.02 0.12 -18.79
C VAL A 107 2.51 1.04 -19.92
N ARG A 108 1.61 1.85 -20.51
CA ARG A 108 1.97 2.73 -21.64
C ARG A 108 2.91 3.85 -21.21
N TYR A 109 2.70 4.41 -20.03
CA TYR A 109 3.55 5.47 -19.48
C TYR A 109 4.96 4.95 -19.18
N SER A 110 5.12 3.68 -18.81
CA SER A 110 6.43 3.09 -18.54
C SER A 110 7.35 2.99 -19.76
N ILE A 111 6.76 3.00 -20.97
CA ILE A 111 7.53 2.99 -22.23
C ILE A 111 8.13 4.36 -22.52
N GLN A 112 7.41 5.43 -22.15
CA GLN A 112 7.82 6.82 -22.43
C GLN A 112 8.68 7.40 -21.29
N HIS A 113 8.45 6.96 -20.05
CA HIS A 113 9.08 7.48 -18.83
C HIS A 113 9.58 6.33 -17.93
N PRO A 114 10.49 5.46 -18.43
CA PRO A 114 10.96 4.30 -17.65
C PRO A 114 11.70 4.70 -16.37
N GLU A 115 12.38 5.86 -16.37
CA GLU A 115 13.12 6.39 -15.22
C GLU A 115 12.23 6.59 -13.99
N VAL A 116 10.98 7.00 -14.17
CA VAL A 116 10.03 7.20 -13.08
C VAL A 116 9.72 5.86 -12.38
N TYR A 117 9.63 4.77 -13.15
CA TYR A 117 9.40 3.43 -12.60
C TYR A 117 10.64 2.89 -11.89
N VAL A 118 11.85 3.17 -12.39
CA VAL A 118 13.07 2.82 -11.67
C VAL A 118 13.09 3.51 -10.31
N GLN A 119 12.84 4.81 -10.25
CA GLN A 119 12.89 5.56 -9.01
C GLN A 119 11.78 5.14 -8.04
N SER A 120 10.51 5.20 -8.45
CA SER A 120 9.40 4.90 -7.56
C SER A 120 9.27 3.41 -7.23
N ASN A 121 9.33 2.51 -8.25
CA ASN A 121 8.96 1.11 -8.05
C ASN A 121 10.14 0.23 -7.66
N ILE A 122 11.37 0.53 -8.10
CA ILE A 122 12.56 -0.24 -7.74
C ILE A 122 13.25 0.39 -6.54
N VAL A 123 13.75 1.63 -6.66
CA VAL A 123 14.49 2.30 -5.58
C VAL A 123 13.57 2.54 -4.38
N GLY A 124 12.35 3.04 -4.62
CA GLY A 124 11.37 3.28 -3.57
C GLY A 124 10.98 2.01 -2.82
N THR A 125 10.69 0.91 -3.53
CA THR A 125 10.39 -0.38 -2.88
C THR A 125 11.58 -0.91 -2.10
N PHE A 126 12.80 -0.80 -2.64
CA PHE A 126 14.03 -1.15 -1.92
C PHE A 126 14.17 -0.38 -0.61
N ASN A 127 13.92 0.94 -0.61
CA ASN A 127 13.98 1.76 0.60
C ASN A 127 12.96 1.28 1.66
N ILE A 128 11.74 0.95 1.24
CA ILE A 128 10.71 0.39 2.15
C ILE A 128 11.14 -0.95 2.73
N LEU A 129 11.70 -1.86 1.91
CA LEU A 129 12.20 -3.16 2.37
C LEU A 129 13.31 -3.01 3.41
N GLU A 130 14.29 -2.14 3.15
CA GLU A 130 15.39 -1.86 4.07
C GLU A 130 14.90 -1.20 5.37
N ALA A 131 13.98 -0.22 5.26
CA ALA A 131 13.38 0.39 6.43
C ALA A 131 12.62 -0.64 7.28
N CYS A 132 11.84 -1.53 6.67
CA CYS A 132 11.16 -2.63 7.37
C CYS A 132 12.15 -3.54 8.09
N ARG A 133 13.24 -3.94 7.41
CA ARG A 133 14.28 -4.81 7.96
C ARG A 133 14.98 -4.18 9.16
N HIS A 134 15.36 -2.90 9.05
CA HIS A 134 16.09 -2.18 10.10
C HIS A 134 15.21 -1.87 11.33
N ASN A 135 13.91 -1.63 11.12
CA ASN A 135 12.98 -1.31 12.20
C ASN A 135 12.17 -2.52 12.70
N LYS A 136 12.55 -3.75 12.29
CA LYS A 136 11.92 -5.01 12.75
C LYS A 136 10.40 -5.03 12.55
N VAL A 137 9.93 -4.54 11.40
CA VAL A 137 8.52 -4.61 11.03
C VAL A 137 8.05 -6.07 11.03
N GLU A 138 6.96 -6.36 11.70
CA GLU A 138 6.45 -7.73 11.87
C GLU A 138 5.88 -8.32 10.57
N HIS A 139 5.27 -7.48 9.74
CA HIS A 139 4.63 -7.93 8.51
C HIS A 139 4.59 -6.81 7.47
N LEU A 140 5.06 -7.13 6.27
CA LEU A 140 4.95 -6.30 5.08
C LEU A 140 4.03 -6.98 4.07
N VAL A 141 2.99 -6.26 3.63
CA VAL A 141 2.17 -6.60 2.47
C VAL A 141 2.47 -5.58 1.38
N TYR A 142 2.75 -6.02 0.17
CA TYR A 142 2.96 -5.11 -0.96
C TYR A 142 2.09 -5.50 -2.15
N ALA A 143 1.66 -4.51 -2.93
CA ALA A 143 0.92 -4.73 -4.15
C ALA A 143 1.85 -5.19 -5.27
N SER A 144 1.42 -6.20 -6.02
CA SER A 144 1.99 -6.58 -7.30
C SER A 144 1.02 -6.20 -8.42
N THR A 145 1.27 -6.67 -9.62
CA THR A 145 0.50 -6.35 -10.82
C THR A 145 0.22 -7.60 -11.65
N SER A 146 -0.93 -7.61 -12.34
CA SER A 146 -1.20 -8.65 -13.34
C SER A 146 -0.23 -8.62 -14.53
N SER A 147 0.45 -7.50 -14.76
CA SER A 147 1.52 -7.40 -15.78
C SER A 147 2.69 -8.36 -15.51
N ALA A 148 2.87 -8.81 -14.26
CA ALA A 148 3.87 -9.82 -13.90
C ALA A 148 3.66 -11.16 -14.62
N TYR A 149 2.41 -11.51 -14.97
CA TYR A 149 2.10 -12.74 -15.70
C TYR A 149 2.53 -12.69 -17.19
N GLY A 150 2.75 -11.48 -17.74
CA GLY A 150 3.37 -11.28 -19.03
C GLY A 150 2.72 -12.03 -20.19
N LEU A 151 3.49 -12.90 -20.85
CA LEU A 151 3.06 -13.70 -22.01
C LEU A 151 2.25 -14.95 -21.65
N ASN A 152 1.78 -15.13 -20.42
CA ASN A 152 0.92 -16.25 -20.10
C ASN A 152 -0.38 -16.23 -20.91
N THR A 153 -0.72 -17.36 -21.51
CA THR A 153 -1.91 -17.53 -22.37
C THR A 153 -3.06 -18.23 -21.66
N LYS A 154 -2.81 -18.79 -20.48
CA LYS A 154 -3.83 -19.47 -19.66
C LYS A 154 -4.64 -18.46 -18.88
N TYR A 155 -5.95 -18.55 -18.91
CA TYR A 155 -6.89 -17.73 -18.13
C TYR A 155 -7.88 -18.63 -17.38
N PRO A 156 -8.27 -18.25 -16.14
CA PRO A 156 -7.71 -17.13 -15.36
C PRO A 156 -6.26 -17.40 -14.93
N PHE A 157 -5.52 -16.32 -14.62
CA PHE A 157 -4.18 -16.44 -14.05
C PHE A 157 -4.23 -17.10 -12.66
N SER A 158 -3.19 -17.86 -12.35
CA SER A 158 -3.01 -18.54 -11.06
C SER A 158 -1.72 -18.06 -10.41
N VAL A 159 -1.67 -18.09 -9.07
CA VAL A 159 -0.45 -17.81 -8.32
C VAL A 159 0.68 -18.82 -8.59
N GLU A 160 0.34 -19.97 -9.17
CA GLU A 160 1.30 -20.99 -9.59
C GLU A 160 1.89 -20.74 -11.00
N ASP A 161 1.34 -19.75 -11.74
CA ASP A 161 1.81 -19.45 -13.08
C ASP A 161 3.15 -18.72 -13.04
N GLY A 162 4.04 -19.03 -13.99
CA GLY A 162 5.35 -18.38 -14.09
C GLY A 162 5.24 -16.90 -14.43
N VAL A 163 6.16 -16.07 -13.90
CA VAL A 163 6.20 -14.62 -14.08
C VAL A 163 7.50 -14.14 -14.74
N SER A 164 8.15 -15.02 -15.52
CA SER A 164 9.48 -14.80 -16.07
C SER A 164 9.54 -14.14 -17.44
N HIS A 165 8.40 -13.84 -18.06
CA HIS A 165 8.34 -13.28 -19.42
C HIS A 165 7.51 -11.98 -19.45
N PRO A 166 8.00 -10.89 -18.85
CA PRO A 166 7.29 -9.61 -18.89
C PRO A 166 7.22 -9.04 -20.30
N VAL A 167 6.14 -8.32 -20.61
CA VAL A 167 5.90 -7.66 -21.91
C VAL A 167 6.06 -6.14 -21.87
N SER A 168 6.32 -5.58 -20.69
CA SER A 168 6.55 -4.15 -20.47
C SER A 168 7.54 -3.94 -19.36
N PHE A 169 8.07 -2.70 -19.28
CA PHE A 169 8.94 -2.31 -18.17
C PHE A 169 8.18 -2.23 -16.83
N TYR A 170 6.89 -1.87 -16.87
CA TYR A 170 6.00 -1.93 -15.71
C TYR A 170 5.69 -3.36 -15.33
#